data_3650acbc1bb48e75ffdcd5b112abdb8f
#
_entry.id   3650acbc1bb48e75ffdcd5b112abdb8f
#
_cell.length_a   1.000
_cell.length_b   1.000
_cell.length_c   1.000
_cell.angle_alpha   90.00
_cell.angle_beta   90.00
_cell.angle_gamma   90.00
#
_symmetry.space_group_name_H-M   'P 1'
#
loop_
_entity.id
_entity.type
_entity.pdbx_description
1 polymer ?
#
loop_
_entity_poly.entity_id
_entity_poly.type
_entity_poly.pdbx_seq_one_letter_code
_entity_poly.pdbx_strand_id
1 'polypeptide(L)'
;MHADDIFRAIGRFSVKFRWLVVIAWIAGTVAISMTLPSIGSVTQGNNTAFLPSSAPSAQAADLAAPFGGTNLVPVPVVAAVSAGTLTPSDQAWLGTLTSGLGKVPTVVKVRELGVSAPAAGVPGQAAQIQVLSSVAMGDQTGLKTLIGNLRGAITKAGPPPGLQVHLAGQAAITVDQQSQSGSTGNEVQSASFIFILILLMIIFRAVLAPFITVIPALMSVAIAGPIVGELGHHGLKVSSLAQLLMIVLVLGAGTDYGLFLVFRVRENLRAGQDNKEAVVSALTKVGESITFSALTVVAALLSLLFATFQIYSTLGIPLAIGIGVMLLAGLTLLPALLAIFGRAAFWPTKNRAGGKTTGVWGRMSARIVRRPALALTIGVVVFGALSAAVTAYQSGGFGGSLTAPSGTDSAAGTALLN
;
A
#
# COMPACT_ATOMS: atom_id res chain seq x y z
N MET A 1 20.53 18.50 31.56
CA MET A 1 20.76 18.72 30.12
C MET A 1 19.43 19.19 29.55
N HIS A 2 19.35 20.43 29.06
CA HIS A 2 18.11 20.94 28.48
C HIS A 2 17.88 20.27 27.12
N ALA A 3 16.61 20.03 26.73
CA ALA A 3 16.28 19.39 25.44
C ALA A 3 16.98 20.10 24.26
N ASP A 4 17.08 21.43 24.32
CA ASP A 4 17.78 22.26 23.34
C ASP A 4 19.25 21.86 23.12
N ASP A 5 19.95 21.43 24.19
CA ASP A 5 21.37 21.03 24.09
C ASP A 5 21.55 19.74 23.30
N ILE A 6 20.60 18.79 23.43
CA ILE A 6 20.59 17.54 22.70
C ILE A 6 20.40 17.80 21.21
N PHE A 7 19.36 18.57 20.84
CA PHE A 7 19.08 18.86 19.43
C PHE A 7 20.15 19.73 18.80
N ARG A 8 20.78 20.63 19.57
CA ARG A 8 21.94 21.38 19.13
C ARG A 8 23.15 20.48 18.87
N ALA A 9 23.39 19.49 19.72
CA ALA A 9 24.45 18.52 19.54
C ALA A 9 24.22 17.65 18.31
N ILE A 10 23.00 17.12 18.12
CA ILE A 10 22.60 16.37 16.92
C ILE A 10 22.76 17.22 15.66
N GLY A 11 22.31 18.48 15.69
CA GLY A 11 22.45 19.41 14.56
C GLY A 11 23.90 19.68 14.20
N ARG A 12 24.76 19.96 15.20
CA ARG A 12 26.20 20.16 14.98
C ARG A 12 26.85 18.90 14.42
N PHE A 13 26.54 17.72 14.93
CA PHE A 13 27.06 16.46 14.42
C PHE A 13 26.65 16.25 12.97
N SER A 14 25.35 16.37 12.64
CA SER A 14 24.82 16.16 11.29
C SER A 14 25.41 17.15 10.27
N VAL A 15 25.59 18.41 10.67
CA VAL A 15 26.16 19.46 9.81
C VAL A 15 27.68 19.30 9.66
N LYS A 16 28.41 18.98 10.74
CA LYS A 16 29.85 18.76 10.71
C LYS A 16 30.23 17.57 9.85
N PHE A 17 29.53 16.45 10.03
CA PHE A 17 29.77 15.18 9.34
C PHE A 17 28.76 14.91 8.21
N ARG A 18 28.21 15.95 7.56
CA ARG A 18 27.12 15.84 6.59
C ARG A 18 27.34 14.81 5.50
N TRP A 19 28.54 14.74 4.92
CA TRP A 19 28.85 13.75 3.89
C TRP A 19 28.90 12.33 4.44
N LEU A 20 29.47 12.15 5.63
CA LEU A 20 29.52 10.84 6.30
C LEU A 20 28.12 10.38 6.67
N VAL A 21 27.25 11.26 7.16
CA VAL A 21 25.84 10.95 7.46
C VAL A 21 25.12 10.49 6.20
N VAL A 22 25.24 11.22 5.08
CA VAL A 22 24.62 10.82 3.81
C VAL A 22 25.16 9.47 3.32
N ILE A 23 26.48 9.28 3.33
CA ILE A 23 27.10 8.01 2.94
C ILE A 23 26.63 6.86 3.86
N ALA A 24 26.58 7.09 5.17
CA ALA A 24 26.13 6.08 6.14
C ALA A 24 24.67 5.68 5.90
N TRP A 25 23.78 6.64 5.59
CA TRP A 25 22.40 6.34 5.24
C TRP A 25 22.28 5.57 3.91
N ILE A 26 23.03 5.97 2.88
CA ILE A 26 23.05 5.24 1.59
C ILE A 26 23.60 3.83 1.78
N ALA A 27 24.75 3.70 2.44
CA ALA A 27 25.36 2.41 2.69
C ALA A 27 24.49 1.51 3.56
N GLY A 28 23.87 2.07 4.61
CA GLY A 28 22.92 1.37 5.46
C GLY A 28 21.69 0.90 4.70
N THR A 29 21.11 1.75 3.84
CA THR A 29 19.97 1.39 3.00
C THR A 29 20.34 0.24 2.07
N VAL A 30 21.47 0.33 1.37
CA VAL A 30 21.92 -0.72 0.45
C VAL A 30 22.21 -2.02 1.21
N ALA A 31 22.96 -1.95 2.31
CA ALA A 31 23.30 -3.12 3.12
C ALA A 31 22.06 -3.83 3.66
N ILE A 32 21.12 -3.09 4.26
CA ILE A 32 19.87 -3.62 4.81
C ILE A 32 19.00 -4.23 3.69
N SER A 33 18.88 -3.54 2.55
CA SER A 33 18.07 -4.05 1.43
C SER A 33 18.67 -5.27 0.73
N MET A 34 19.99 -5.49 0.84
CA MET A 34 20.68 -6.66 0.27
C MET A 34 20.72 -7.86 1.21
N THR A 35 20.75 -7.61 2.54
CA THR A 35 20.92 -8.66 3.54
C THR A 35 19.62 -9.15 4.13
N LEU A 36 18.61 -8.29 4.25
CA LEU A 36 17.34 -8.63 4.86
C LEU A 36 16.26 -8.88 3.81
N PRO A 37 15.31 -9.78 4.10
CA PRO A 37 14.20 -10.08 3.20
C PRO A 37 13.27 -8.90 3.03
N SER A 38 12.65 -8.77 1.86
CA SER A 38 11.66 -7.73 1.62
C SER A 38 10.39 -7.96 2.45
N ILE A 39 9.74 -6.89 2.88
CA ILE A 39 8.45 -6.98 3.60
C ILE A 39 7.40 -7.78 2.80
N GLY A 40 7.45 -7.68 1.46
CA GLY A 40 6.52 -8.40 0.58
C GLY A 40 6.61 -9.91 0.65
N SER A 41 7.76 -10.49 1.08
CA SER A 41 7.94 -11.94 1.22
C SER A 41 7.20 -12.54 2.42
N VAL A 42 6.83 -11.71 3.40
CA VAL A 42 6.17 -12.13 4.66
C VAL A 42 4.76 -11.57 4.79
N THR A 43 4.32 -10.69 3.88
CA THR A 43 2.97 -10.13 3.92
C THR A 43 1.91 -11.17 3.59
N GLN A 44 0.91 -11.26 4.46
CA GLN A 44 -0.25 -12.12 4.27
C GLN A 44 -1.41 -11.28 3.72
N GLY A 45 -1.89 -11.63 2.53
CA GLY A 45 -3.06 -11.00 1.91
C GLY A 45 -4.40 -11.59 2.36
N ASN A 46 -4.36 -12.71 3.10
CA ASN A 46 -5.57 -13.40 3.56
C ASN A 46 -6.05 -12.82 4.90
N ASN A 47 -7.20 -12.13 4.86
CA ASN A 47 -7.81 -11.56 6.07
C ASN A 47 -8.28 -12.63 7.08
N THR A 48 -8.53 -13.86 6.65
CA THR A 48 -8.94 -14.96 7.55
C THR A 48 -7.82 -15.40 8.50
N ALA A 49 -6.55 -15.22 8.08
CA ALA A 49 -5.38 -15.50 8.93
C ALA A 49 -5.27 -14.59 10.16
N PHE A 50 -6.03 -13.50 10.19
CA PHE A 50 -6.08 -12.51 11.27
C PHE A 50 -7.35 -12.60 12.12
N LEU A 51 -8.19 -13.63 11.89
CA LEU A 51 -9.33 -13.90 12.77
C LEU A 51 -8.84 -14.52 14.07
N PRO A 52 -9.43 -14.15 15.22
CA PRO A 52 -9.18 -14.87 16.47
C PRO A 52 -9.54 -16.33 16.32
N SER A 53 -8.78 -17.23 16.93
CA SER A 53 -9.10 -18.67 16.96
C SER A 53 -10.45 -18.97 17.61
N SER A 54 -10.95 -18.06 18.45
CA SER A 54 -12.29 -18.09 19.05
C SER A 54 -13.42 -17.67 18.10
N ALA A 55 -13.11 -17.14 16.91
CA ALA A 55 -14.14 -16.75 15.94
C ALA A 55 -14.92 -17.99 15.45
N PRO A 56 -16.27 -17.95 15.41
CA PRO A 56 -17.07 -19.10 14.97
C PRO A 56 -16.67 -19.61 13.58
N SER A 57 -16.29 -18.73 12.66
CA SER A 57 -15.81 -19.08 11.32
C SER A 57 -14.46 -19.81 11.34
N ALA A 58 -13.53 -19.43 12.25
CA ALA A 58 -12.25 -20.11 12.40
C ALA A 58 -12.48 -21.50 13.00
N GLN A 59 -13.31 -21.61 14.06
CA GLN A 59 -13.67 -22.90 14.66
C GLN A 59 -14.41 -23.81 13.65
N ALA A 60 -15.30 -23.26 12.84
CA ALA A 60 -15.97 -24.03 11.78
C ALA A 60 -14.97 -24.53 10.73
N ALA A 61 -13.98 -23.76 10.36
CA ALA A 61 -12.91 -24.16 9.44
C ALA A 61 -12.05 -25.30 10.05
N ASP A 62 -11.69 -25.19 11.32
CA ASP A 62 -10.93 -26.22 12.04
C ASP A 62 -11.73 -27.53 12.17
N LEU A 63 -13.05 -27.45 12.47
CA LEU A 63 -13.95 -28.60 12.51
C LEU A 63 -14.15 -29.21 11.12
N ALA A 64 -14.16 -28.42 10.06
CA ALA A 64 -14.30 -28.90 8.68
C ALA A 64 -13.01 -29.53 8.14
N ALA A 65 -11.85 -29.18 8.67
CA ALA A 65 -10.55 -29.66 8.20
C ALA A 65 -10.43 -31.19 8.09
N PRO A 66 -10.90 -32.02 9.07
CA PRO A 66 -10.86 -33.47 8.95
C PRO A 66 -11.78 -34.03 7.85
N PHE A 67 -12.86 -33.30 7.51
CA PHE A 67 -13.85 -33.73 6.50
C PHE A 67 -13.48 -33.22 5.09
N GLY A 68 -12.72 -32.16 5.02
CA GLY A 68 -12.27 -31.55 3.76
C GLY A 68 -11.09 -32.23 3.07
N GLY A 69 -10.57 -33.33 3.61
CA GLY A 69 -9.53 -34.23 3.07
C GLY A 69 -8.51 -33.59 2.14
N THR A 70 -7.82 -32.58 2.55
CA THR A 70 -6.93 -31.62 1.88
C THR A 70 -7.64 -30.29 1.64
N ASN A 71 -7.03 -29.17 2.04
CA ASN A 71 -7.47 -27.79 1.75
C ASN A 71 -7.36 -27.48 0.24
N LEU A 72 -8.09 -28.26 -0.59
CA LEU A 72 -8.05 -28.09 -2.03
C LEU A 72 -8.92 -26.90 -2.43
N VAL A 73 -8.32 -25.99 -3.18
CA VAL A 73 -9.02 -24.83 -3.75
C VAL A 73 -9.68 -25.25 -5.06
N PRO A 74 -11.02 -25.14 -5.15
CA PRO A 74 -11.74 -25.41 -6.38
C PRO A 74 -11.63 -24.23 -7.36
N VAL A 75 -11.26 -24.52 -8.60
CA VAL A 75 -11.24 -23.57 -9.71
C VAL A 75 -12.17 -24.13 -10.80
N PRO A 76 -13.41 -23.63 -10.94
CA PRO A 76 -14.28 -24.00 -12.04
C PRO A 76 -13.73 -23.48 -13.37
N VAL A 77 -13.72 -24.35 -14.37
CA VAL A 77 -13.50 -24.01 -15.79
C VAL A 77 -14.81 -24.22 -16.50
N VAL A 78 -15.34 -23.17 -17.09
CA VAL A 78 -16.63 -23.20 -17.78
C VAL A 78 -16.39 -23.06 -19.27
N ALA A 79 -16.90 -24.01 -20.03
CA ALA A 79 -16.87 -23.99 -21.49
C ALA A 79 -18.30 -23.90 -22.01
N ALA A 80 -18.63 -22.87 -22.78
CA ALA A 80 -19.99 -22.64 -23.27
C ALA A 80 -20.01 -22.29 -24.75
N VAL A 81 -21.04 -22.72 -25.45
CA VAL A 81 -21.37 -22.26 -26.82
C VAL A 81 -22.39 -21.15 -26.77
N SER A 82 -22.25 -20.17 -27.66
CA SER A 82 -23.15 -18.99 -27.69
C SER A 82 -24.60 -19.36 -28.11
N ALA A 83 -24.79 -20.47 -28.79
CA ALA A 83 -26.11 -20.97 -29.20
C ALA A 83 -26.03 -22.48 -29.50
N GLY A 84 -27.11 -23.22 -29.19
CA GLY A 84 -27.23 -24.63 -29.48
C GLY A 84 -26.59 -25.55 -28.44
N THR A 85 -26.22 -26.75 -28.86
CA THR A 85 -25.65 -27.80 -28.01
C THR A 85 -24.20 -28.02 -28.32
N LEU A 86 -23.44 -28.50 -27.33
CA LEU A 86 -22.06 -28.92 -27.50
C LEU A 86 -21.95 -30.06 -28.49
N THR A 87 -21.13 -29.91 -29.50
CA THR A 87 -20.92 -30.95 -30.54
C THR A 87 -20.05 -32.09 -29.99
N PRO A 88 -20.07 -33.28 -30.63
CA PRO A 88 -19.14 -34.37 -30.26
C PRO A 88 -17.66 -33.97 -30.34
N SER A 89 -17.32 -33.06 -31.24
CA SER A 89 -15.96 -32.49 -31.33
C SER A 89 -15.60 -31.61 -30.13
N ASP A 90 -16.54 -30.82 -29.64
CA ASP A 90 -16.33 -30.00 -28.43
C ASP A 90 -16.15 -30.88 -27.19
N GLN A 91 -16.94 -31.96 -27.09
CA GLN A 91 -16.80 -32.92 -25.98
C GLN A 91 -15.46 -33.66 -26.02
N ALA A 92 -15.00 -34.09 -27.20
CA ALA A 92 -13.67 -34.71 -27.37
C ALA A 92 -12.55 -33.72 -26.99
N TRP A 93 -12.70 -32.45 -27.38
CA TRP A 93 -11.74 -31.43 -27.02
C TRP A 93 -11.75 -31.16 -25.50
N LEU A 94 -12.90 -31.13 -24.83
CA LEU A 94 -13.01 -30.99 -23.38
C LEU A 94 -12.27 -32.12 -22.65
N GLY A 95 -12.37 -33.37 -23.11
CA GLY A 95 -11.60 -34.50 -22.57
C GLY A 95 -10.08 -34.28 -22.69
N THR A 96 -9.63 -33.71 -23.84
CA THR A 96 -8.23 -33.36 -24.04
C THR A 96 -7.79 -32.23 -23.11
N LEU A 97 -8.63 -31.20 -22.95
CA LEU A 97 -8.41 -30.09 -22.02
C LEU A 97 -8.31 -30.60 -20.59
N THR A 98 -9.25 -31.45 -20.14
CA THR A 98 -9.25 -32.07 -18.79
C THR A 98 -7.92 -32.77 -18.51
N SER A 99 -7.41 -33.54 -19.48
CA SER A 99 -6.12 -34.21 -19.39
C SER A 99 -4.94 -33.21 -19.33
N GLY A 100 -5.03 -32.10 -20.06
CA GLY A 100 -4.05 -31.01 -20.05
C GLY A 100 -4.02 -30.25 -18.72
N LEU A 101 -5.18 -29.92 -18.19
CA LEU A 101 -5.33 -29.24 -16.89
C LEU A 101 -4.78 -30.07 -15.73
N GLY A 102 -4.93 -31.40 -15.80
CA GLY A 102 -4.35 -32.33 -14.81
C GLY A 102 -2.83 -32.34 -14.74
N LYS A 103 -2.15 -31.84 -15.78
CA LYS A 103 -0.67 -31.74 -15.82
C LYS A 103 -0.13 -30.41 -15.27
N VAL A 104 -1.01 -29.47 -14.94
CA VAL A 104 -0.60 -28.17 -14.37
C VAL A 104 -0.05 -28.38 -12.96
N PRO A 105 1.12 -27.83 -12.64
CA PRO A 105 1.69 -27.91 -11.29
C PRO A 105 0.68 -27.50 -10.23
N THR A 106 0.67 -28.18 -9.10
CA THR A 106 -0.25 -27.97 -7.96
C THR A 106 -1.70 -28.38 -8.17
N VAL A 107 -2.09 -28.84 -9.36
CA VAL A 107 -3.38 -29.48 -9.58
C VAL A 107 -3.35 -30.90 -9.05
N VAL A 108 -4.26 -31.23 -8.13
CA VAL A 108 -4.34 -32.55 -7.50
C VAL A 108 -5.36 -33.44 -8.20
N LYS A 109 -6.47 -32.83 -8.64
CA LYS A 109 -7.55 -33.56 -9.30
C LYS A 109 -8.34 -32.67 -10.24
N VAL A 110 -8.75 -33.24 -11.36
CA VAL A 110 -9.67 -32.61 -12.31
C VAL A 110 -10.93 -33.50 -12.40
N ARG A 111 -12.10 -32.90 -12.35
CA ARG A 111 -13.37 -33.59 -12.47
C ARG A 111 -14.23 -32.88 -13.52
N GLU A 112 -14.82 -33.62 -14.42
CA GLU A 112 -15.92 -33.14 -15.23
C GLU A 112 -17.22 -33.23 -14.42
N LEU A 113 -17.90 -32.11 -14.25
CA LEU A 113 -19.17 -32.06 -13.50
C LEU A 113 -20.39 -32.28 -14.39
N GLY A 114 -20.16 -32.34 -15.71
CA GLY A 114 -21.20 -32.60 -16.70
C GLY A 114 -21.56 -31.37 -17.54
N VAL A 115 -22.52 -31.54 -18.40
CA VAL A 115 -23.06 -30.53 -19.32
C VAL A 115 -24.39 -30.04 -18.77
N SER A 116 -24.58 -28.72 -18.74
CA SER A 116 -25.87 -28.15 -18.33
C SER A 116 -27.03 -28.58 -19.27
N ALA A 117 -28.16 -28.86 -18.70
CA ALA A 117 -29.36 -28.95 -19.53
C ALA A 117 -29.64 -27.58 -20.16
N PRO A 118 -30.21 -27.51 -21.41
CA PRO A 118 -30.64 -26.25 -21.98
C PRO A 118 -31.66 -25.60 -21.04
N ALA A 119 -31.33 -24.44 -20.46
CA ALA A 119 -32.27 -23.72 -19.62
C ALA A 119 -33.11 -22.76 -20.46
N ALA A 120 -34.39 -22.60 -20.12
CA ALA A 120 -35.25 -21.63 -20.80
C ALA A 120 -34.70 -20.22 -20.67
N GLY A 121 -34.34 -19.60 -21.78
CA GLY A 121 -33.74 -18.25 -21.83
C GLY A 121 -32.23 -18.18 -21.93
N VAL A 122 -31.51 -19.33 -21.87
CA VAL A 122 -30.07 -19.40 -22.13
C VAL A 122 -29.83 -20.00 -23.50
N PRO A 123 -29.21 -19.28 -24.46
CA PRO A 123 -29.17 -19.71 -25.86
C PRO A 123 -28.20 -20.86 -26.14
N GLY A 124 -27.30 -21.24 -25.21
CA GLY A 124 -26.28 -22.25 -25.43
C GLY A 124 -26.09 -23.21 -24.25
N GLN A 125 -25.48 -24.37 -24.53
CA GLN A 125 -25.07 -25.33 -23.51
C GLN A 125 -23.70 -24.96 -22.92
N ALA A 126 -23.54 -25.23 -21.63
CA ALA A 126 -22.25 -25.09 -20.94
C ALA A 126 -21.80 -26.41 -20.32
N ALA A 127 -20.51 -26.70 -20.39
CA ALA A 127 -19.84 -27.76 -19.66
C ALA A 127 -18.98 -27.18 -18.53
N GLN A 128 -18.99 -27.84 -17.38
CA GLN A 128 -18.19 -27.43 -16.25
C GLN A 128 -17.15 -28.49 -15.91
N ILE A 129 -15.89 -28.05 -15.82
CA ILE A 129 -14.76 -28.85 -15.33
C ILE A 129 -14.33 -28.23 -14.02
N GLN A 130 -14.21 -29.00 -12.95
CA GLN A 130 -13.69 -28.55 -11.68
C GLN A 130 -12.23 -28.98 -11.52
N VAL A 131 -11.36 -28.01 -11.39
CA VAL A 131 -9.96 -28.21 -11.06
C VAL A 131 -9.80 -28.03 -9.56
N LEU A 132 -9.19 -29.01 -8.89
CA LEU A 132 -8.85 -28.98 -7.47
C LEU A 132 -7.36 -28.82 -7.30
N SER A 133 -6.92 -27.73 -6.66
CA SER A 133 -5.51 -27.42 -6.45
C SER A 133 -5.13 -27.44 -4.98
N SER A 134 -3.89 -27.84 -4.68
CA SER A 134 -3.30 -27.78 -3.33
C SER A 134 -2.80 -26.40 -2.91
N VAL A 135 -2.89 -25.40 -3.78
CA VAL A 135 -2.52 -24.01 -3.45
C VAL A 135 -3.53 -23.48 -2.44
N ALA A 136 -3.05 -22.94 -1.32
CA ALA A 136 -3.94 -22.34 -0.33
C ALA A 136 -4.55 -21.03 -0.85
N MET A 137 -5.81 -20.73 -0.49
CA MET A 137 -6.47 -19.45 -0.84
C MET A 137 -5.73 -18.22 -0.30
N GLY A 138 -4.91 -18.38 0.73
CA GLY A 138 -4.06 -17.33 1.30
C GLY A 138 -2.73 -17.11 0.56
N ASP A 139 -2.30 -18.06 -0.26
CA ASP A 139 -1.06 -17.94 -1.05
C ASP A 139 -1.34 -17.17 -2.35
N GLN A 140 -1.24 -15.86 -2.28
CA GLN A 140 -1.50 -14.96 -3.41
C GLN A 140 -0.58 -15.22 -4.61
N THR A 141 0.69 -15.55 -4.35
CA THR A 141 1.68 -15.83 -5.40
C THR A 141 1.40 -17.17 -6.05
N GLY A 142 1.11 -18.18 -5.24
CA GLY A 142 0.71 -19.51 -5.72
C GLY A 142 -0.58 -19.46 -6.53
N LEU A 143 -1.60 -18.73 -6.06
CA LEU A 143 -2.86 -18.55 -6.79
C LEU A 143 -2.66 -17.84 -8.14
N LYS A 144 -1.87 -16.75 -8.18
CA LYS A 144 -1.55 -16.05 -9.42
C LYS A 144 -0.86 -16.97 -10.42
N THR A 145 0.10 -17.77 -9.95
CA THR A 145 0.83 -18.74 -10.77
C THR A 145 -0.11 -19.85 -11.27
N LEU A 146 -0.94 -20.40 -10.39
CA LEU A 146 -1.92 -21.43 -10.74
C LEU A 146 -2.90 -20.94 -11.83
N ILE A 147 -3.56 -19.81 -11.60
CA ILE A 147 -4.53 -19.25 -12.55
C ILE A 147 -3.85 -18.89 -13.88
N GLY A 148 -2.63 -18.35 -13.85
CA GLY A 148 -1.82 -18.09 -15.06
C GLY A 148 -1.52 -19.36 -15.84
N ASN A 149 -1.12 -20.44 -15.16
CA ASN A 149 -0.84 -21.72 -15.78
C ASN A 149 -2.10 -22.39 -16.35
N LEU A 150 -3.24 -22.30 -15.66
CA LEU A 150 -4.51 -22.82 -16.16
C LEU A 150 -4.96 -22.08 -17.42
N ARG A 151 -4.86 -20.74 -17.44
CA ARG A 151 -5.14 -19.93 -18.65
C ARG A 151 -4.19 -20.27 -19.79
N GLY A 152 -2.91 -20.45 -19.50
CA GLY A 152 -1.92 -20.89 -20.47
C GLY A 152 -2.25 -22.27 -21.05
N ALA A 153 -2.71 -23.21 -20.23
CA ALA A 153 -3.14 -24.53 -20.68
C ALA A 153 -4.37 -24.47 -21.60
N ILE A 154 -5.36 -23.65 -21.25
CA ILE A 154 -6.56 -23.42 -22.08
C ILE A 154 -6.17 -22.81 -23.43
N THR A 155 -5.35 -21.75 -23.42
CA THR A 155 -4.87 -21.09 -24.64
C THR A 155 -4.09 -22.04 -25.52
N LYS A 156 -3.22 -22.87 -24.92
CA LYS A 156 -2.41 -23.89 -25.65
C LYS A 156 -3.27 -25.00 -26.25
N ALA A 157 -4.35 -25.37 -25.58
CA ALA A 157 -5.30 -26.36 -26.07
C ALA A 157 -6.11 -25.87 -27.30
N GLY A 158 -6.19 -24.56 -27.53
CA GLY A 158 -6.85 -23.93 -28.66
C GLY A 158 -8.33 -24.30 -28.74
N PRO A 159 -9.23 -23.57 -28.07
CA PRO A 159 -10.66 -23.90 -28.09
C PRO A 159 -11.21 -23.89 -29.52
N PRO A 160 -12.11 -24.82 -29.87
CA PRO A 160 -12.78 -24.86 -31.17
C PRO A 160 -13.53 -23.54 -31.46
N PRO A 161 -13.70 -23.17 -32.73
CA PRO A 161 -14.46 -21.98 -33.10
C PRO A 161 -15.89 -22.02 -32.52
N GLY A 162 -16.30 -20.95 -31.82
CA GLY A 162 -17.60 -20.85 -31.19
C GLY A 162 -17.68 -21.36 -29.75
N LEU A 163 -16.65 -22.04 -29.24
CA LEU A 163 -16.57 -22.45 -27.85
C LEU A 163 -15.80 -21.41 -27.02
N GLN A 164 -16.47 -20.81 -26.05
CA GLN A 164 -15.89 -19.88 -25.08
C GLN A 164 -15.48 -20.66 -23.82
N VAL A 165 -14.25 -20.47 -23.36
CA VAL A 165 -13.75 -21.18 -22.17
C VAL A 165 -13.15 -20.19 -21.21
N HIS A 166 -13.69 -20.14 -20.00
CA HIS A 166 -13.31 -19.17 -18.97
C HIS A 166 -13.11 -19.83 -17.61
N LEU A 167 -12.22 -19.26 -16.82
CA LEU A 167 -12.06 -19.61 -15.41
C LEU A 167 -13.08 -18.85 -14.58
N ALA A 168 -13.66 -19.51 -13.59
CA ALA A 168 -14.62 -18.94 -12.66
C ALA A 168 -14.26 -19.24 -11.21
N GLY A 169 -15.08 -18.77 -10.28
CA GLY A 169 -14.94 -19.04 -8.86
C GLY A 169 -13.96 -18.14 -8.13
N GLN A 170 -13.95 -18.30 -6.82
CA GLN A 170 -13.25 -17.43 -5.87
C GLN A 170 -11.78 -17.18 -6.21
N ALA A 171 -11.03 -18.23 -6.56
CA ALA A 171 -9.61 -18.12 -6.85
C ALA A 171 -9.32 -17.25 -8.08
N ALA A 172 -10.08 -17.46 -9.17
CA ALA A 172 -9.95 -16.66 -10.40
C ALA A 172 -10.35 -15.20 -10.15
N ILE A 173 -11.46 -14.97 -9.44
CA ILE A 173 -11.92 -13.63 -9.06
C ILE A 173 -10.87 -12.90 -8.22
N THR A 174 -10.29 -13.56 -7.22
CA THR A 174 -9.25 -12.96 -6.36
C THR A 174 -8.03 -12.54 -7.16
N VAL A 175 -7.56 -13.38 -8.09
CA VAL A 175 -6.41 -13.07 -8.93
C VAL A 175 -6.71 -11.92 -9.88
N ASP A 176 -7.90 -11.87 -10.47
CA ASP A 176 -8.30 -10.80 -11.38
C ASP A 176 -8.50 -9.47 -10.65
N GLN A 177 -9.12 -9.48 -9.46
CA GLN A 177 -9.22 -8.30 -8.59
C GLN A 177 -7.85 -7.78 -8.20
N GLN A 178 -6.93 -8.67 -7.83
CA GLN A 178 -5.57 -8.27 -7.46
C GLN A 178 -4.79 -7.73 -8.65
N SER A 179 -4.97 -8.31 -9.82
CA SER A 179 -4.31 -7.84 -11.05
C SER A 179 -4.81 -6.46 -11.46
N GLN A 180 -6.12 -6.22 -11.41
CA GLN A 180 -6.70 -4.89 -11.65
C GLN A 180 -6.32 -3.89 -10.55
N SER A 181 -6.41 -4.29 -9.28
CA SER A 181 -5.99 -3.43 -8.17
C SER A 181 -4.50 -3.10 -8.22
N GLY A 182 -3.67 -4.04 -8.70
CA GLY A 182 -2.23 -3.85 -8.86
C GLY A 182 -1.88 -2.84 -9.94
N SER A 183 -2.51 -2.88 -11.10
CA SER A 183 -2.31 -1.90 -12.18
C SER A 183 -2.84 -0.51 -11.79
N THR A 184 -4.08 -0.43 -11.32
CA THR A 184 -4.69 0.80 -10.83
C THR A 184 -3.95 1.33 -9.60
N GLY A 185 -3.51 0.45 -8.69
CA GLY A 185 -2.72 0.81 -7.51
C GLY A 185 -1.39 1.47 -7.87
N ASN A 186 -0.66 0.96 -8.84
CA ASN A 186 0.59 1.54 -9.32
C ASN A 186 0.36 2.91 -10.00
N GLU A 187 -0.71 3.05 -10.79
CA GLU A 187 -1.07 4.32 -11.42
C GLU A 187 -1.46 5.36 -10.37
N VAL A 188 -2.32 5.00 -9.42
CA VAL A 188 -2.74 5.87 -8.31
C VAL A 188 -1.55 6.23 -7.42
N GLN A 189 -0.66 5.29 -7.12
CA GLN A 189 0.54 5.54 -6.32
C GLN A 189 1.49 6.49 -7.02
N SER A 190 1.73 6.29 -8.33
CA SER A 190 2.58 7.18 -9.13
C SER A 190 1.97 8.57 -9.26
N ALA A 191 0.67 8.66 -9.54
CA ALA A 191 -0.06 9.93 -9.61
C ALA A 191 -0.03 10.67 -8.26
N SER A 192 -0.23 9.95 -7.16
CA SER A 192 -0.15 10.51 -5.80
C SER A 192 1.24 11.04 -5.48
N PHE A 193 2.29 10.30 -5.86
CA PHE A 193 3.67 10.73 -5.66
C PHE A 193 4.00 11.99 -6.45
N ILE A 194 3.59 12.04 -7.73
CA ILE A 194 3.74 13.24 -8.58
C ILE A 194 2.96 14.42 -7.99
N PHE A 195 1.73 14.17 -7.53
CA PHE A 195 0.89 15.20 -6.91
C PHE A 195 1.53 15.76 -5.63
N ILE A 196 2.09 14.89 -4.76
CA ILE A 196 2.83 15.31 -3.55
C ILE A 196 4.02 16.18 -3.94
N LEU A 197 4.82 15.78 -4.94
CA LEU A 197 5.97 16.58 -5.41
C LEU A 197 5.54 17.93 -5.93
N ILE A 198 4.49 18.00 -6.77
CA ILE A 198 3.95 19.26 -7.29
C ILE A 198 3.45 20.14 -6.14
N LEU A 199 2.70 19.57 -5.21
CA LEU A 199 2.18 20.29 -4.06
C LEU A 199 3.32 20.88 -3.20
N LEU A 200 4.35 20.08 -2.93
CA LEU A 200 5.53 20.53 -2.20
C LEU A 200 6.30 21.61 -2.97
N MET A 201 6.40 21.51 -4.31
CA MET A 201 7.01 22.58 -5.13
C MET A 201 6.24 23.89 -4.99
N ILE A 202 4.91 23.84 -4.99
CA ILE A 202 4.05 25.02 -4.81
C ILE A 202 4.23 25.59 -3.40
N ILE A 203 4.24 24.74 -2.37
CA ILE A 203 4.36 25.16 -0.96
C ILE A 203 5.74 25.75 -0.69
N PHE A 204 6.80 25.07 -1.07
CA PHE A 204 8.19 25.55 -0.87
C PHE A 204 8.56 26.66 -1.83
N ARG A 205 7.86 26.81 -2.96
CA ARG A 205 8.26 27.71 -4.06
C ARG A 205 9.72 27.49 -4.46
N ALA A 206 10.12 26.23 -4.54
CA ALA A 206 11.47 25.79 -4.81
C ALA A 206 11.40 24.42 -5.50
N VAL A 207 12.36 24.14 -6.38
CA VAL A 207 12.41 22.87 -7.12
C VAL A 207 13.14 21.80 -6.32
N LEU A 208 14.23 22.15 -5.64
CA LEU A 208 15.09 21.19 -4.93
C LEU A 208 14.57 20.82 -3.52
N ALA A 209 13.90 21.75 -2.83
CA ALA A 209 13.43 21.51 -1.47
C ALA A 209 12.51 20.28 -1.34
N PRO A 210 11.55 20.01 -2.24
CA PRO A 210 10.74 18.81 -2.23
C PRO A 210 11.56 17.51 -2.23
N PHE A 211 12.56 17.44 -3.09
CA PHE A 211 13.43 16.25 -3.17
C PHE A 211 14.25 16.05 -1.89
N ILE A 212 14.75 17.13 -1.29
CA ILE A 212 15.48 17.09 -0.03
C ILE A 212 14.60 16.55 1.10
N THR A 213 13.28 16.78 1.07
CA THR A 213 12.35 16.26 2.08
C THR A 213 11.87 14.85 1.79
N VAL A 214 11.70 14.49 0.53
CA VAL A 214 11.18 13.17 0.13
C VAL A 214 12.27 12.09 0.17
N ILE A 215 13.53 12.40 -0.15
CA ILE A 215 14.63 11.43 -0.12
C ILE A 215 14.77 10.74 1.26
N PRO A 216 14.81 11.44 2.41
CA PRO A 216 14.83 10.81 3.72
C PRO A 216 13.65 9.88 3.97
N ALA A 217 12.46 10.24 3.50
CA ALA A 217 11.27 9.42 3.65
C ALA A 217 11.35 8.12 2.82
N LEU A 218 11.79 8.21 1.57
CA LEU A 218 12.01 7.04 0.71
C LEU A 218 13.07 6.09 1.29
N MET A 219 14.19 6.64 1.77
CA MET A 219 15.24 5.84 2.43
C MET A 219 14.72 5.19 3.72
N SER A 220 13.86 5.89 4.46
CA SER A 220 13.25 5.33 5.68
C SER A 220 12.33 4.15 5.34
N VAL A 221 11.55 4.23 4.28
CA VAL A 221 10.73 3.09 3.80
C VAL A 221 11.62 1.94 3.36
N ALA A 222 12.70 2.23 2.61
CA ALA A 222 13.63 1.23 2.11
C ALA A 222 14.40 0.51 3.23
N ILE A 223 14.57 1.12 4.40
CA ILE A 223 15.16 0.51 5.60
C ILE A 223 14.11 -0.20 6.45
N ALA A 224 12.97 0.47 6.71
CA ALA A 224 11.94 -0.07 7.59
C ALA A 224 11.29 -1.34 7.01
N GLY A 225 11.09 -1.39 5.68
CA GLY A 225 10.51 -2.55 5.00
C GLY A 225 11.26 -3.85 5.27
N PRO A 226 12.56 -3.95 4.95
CA PRO A 226 13.34 -5.15 5.24
C PRO A 226 13.47 -5.48 6.74
N ILE A 227 13.54 -4.47 7.63
CA ILE A 227 13.53 -4.72 9.09
C ILE A 227 12.23 -5.42 9.50
N VAL A 228 11.09 -4.95 9.00
CA VAL A 228 9.78 -5.59 9.25
C VAL A 228 9.72 -6.96 8.58
N GLY A 229 10.32 -7.14 7.40
CA GLY A 229 10.45 -8.42 6.72
C GLY A 229 11.18 -9.45 7.58
N GLU A 230 12.32 -9.09 8.15
CA GLU A 230 13.10 -9.95 9.06
C GLU A 230 12.30 -10.34 10.30
N LEU A 231 11.63 -9.38 10.93
CA LEU A 231 10.73 -9.67 12.06
C LEU A 231 9.58 -10.59 11.65
N GLY A 232 9.11 -10.49 10.40
CA GLY A 232 8.11 -11.40 9.85
C GLY A 232 8.60 -12.84 9.76
N HIS A 233 9.85 -13.07 9.35
CA HIS A 233 10.48 -14.39 9.37
C HIS A 233 10.62 -14.95 10.79
N HIS A 234 10.76 -14.11 11.78
CA HIS A 234 10.81 -14.48 13.19
C HIS A 234 9.42 -14.54 13.87
N GLY A 235 8.34 -14.57 13.10
CA GLY A 235 6.98 -14.85 13.59
C GLY A 235 6.08 -13.63 13.75
N LEU A 236 6.54 -12.42 13.41
CA LEU A 236 5.65 -11.26 13.36
C LEU A 236 4.68 -11.41 12.18
N LYS A 237 3.39 -11.45 12.45
CA LYS A 237 2.37 -11.44 11.39
C LYS A 237 2.31 -10.05 10.75
N VAL A 238 2.52 -9.97 9.45
CA VAL A 238 2.49 -8.70 8.69
C VAL A 238 1.36 -8.78 7.66
N SER A 239 0.41 -7.86 7.74
CA SER A 239 -0.66 -7.76 6.73
C SER A 239 -0.22 -6.87 5.56
N SER A 240 -0.79 -7.12 4.37
CA SER A 240 -0.59 -6.24 3.21
C SER A 240 -1.03 -4.80 3.49
N LEU A 241 -2.06 -4.64 4.35
CA LEU A 241 -2.52 -3.34 4.83
C LEU A 241 -1.43 -2.63 5.66
N ALA A 242 -0.68 -3.36 6.50
CA ALA A 242 0.42 -2.77 7.28
C ALA A 242 1.52 -2.21 6.38
N GLN A 243 1.88 -2.93 5.31
CA GLN A 243 2.86 -2.46 4.33
C GLN A 243 2.40 -1.17 3.64
N LEU A 244 1.17 -1.13 3.16
CA LEU A 244 0.61 0.05 2.48
C LEU A 244 0.55 1.25 3.41
N LEU A 245 0.02 1.07 4.62
CA LEU A 245 -0.10 2.14 5.60
C LEU A 245 1.27 2.64 6.08
N MET A 246 2.26 1.76 6.22
CA MET A 246 3.63 2.14 6.58
C MET A 246 4.23 3.10 5.54
N ILE A 247 4.09 2.79 4.24
CA ILE A 247 4.59 3.66 3.16
C ILE A 247 3.93 5.03 3.23
N VAL A 248 2.59 5.07 3.31
CA VAL A 248 1.83 6.33 3.34
C VAL A 248 2.18 7.15 4.58
N LEU A 249 2.26 6.50 5.75
CA LEU A 249 2.53 7.16 7.02
C LEU A 249 3.96 7.73 7.07
N VAL A 250 4.95 6.98 6.62
CA VAL A 250 6.37 7.42 6.58
C VAL A 250 6.55 8.57 5.59
N LEU A 251 5.93 8.50 4.41
CA LEU A 251 5.96 9.59 3.43
C LEU A 251 5.27 10.85 3.98
N GLY A 252 4.11 10.69 4.63
CA GLY A 252 3.40 11.79 5.26
C GLY A 252 4.23 12.44 6.36
N ALA A 253 4.69 11.67 7.35
CA ALA A 253 5.53 12.18 8.43
C ALA A 253 6.82 12.82 7.92
N GLY A 254 7.46 12.20 6.91
CA GLY A 254 8.69 12.72 6.30
C GLY A 254 8.50 14.08 5.64
N THR A 255 7.39 14.26 4.93
CA THR A 255 7.05 15.56 4.33
C THR A 255 6.75 16.61 5.38
N ASP A 256 6.06 16.26 6.47
CA ASP A 256 5.73 17.18 7.57
C ASP A 256 6.99 17.61 8.33
N TYR A 257 7.86 16.66 8.71
CA TYR A 257 9.14 16.99 9.37
C TYR A 257 10.03 17.83 8.45
N GLY A 258 10.04 17.49 7.16
CA GLY A 258 10.71 18.27 6.12
C GLY A 258 10.18 19.69 6.02
N LEU A 259 8.88 19.86 6.02
CA LEU A 259 8.21 21.15 5.95
C LEU A 259 8.65 22.07 7.11
N PHE A 260 8.55 21.57 8.35
CA PHE A 260 8.94 22.34 9.53
C PHE A 260 10.40 22.76 9.49
N LEU A 261 11.30 21.82 9.21
CA LEU A 261 12.74 22.11 9.20
C LEU A 261 13.13 23.04 8.04
N VAL A 262 12.63 22.79 6.84
CA VAL A 262 12.94 23.60 5.65
C VAL A 262 12.47 25.04 5.80
N PHE A 263 11.25 25.26 6.32
CA PHE A 263 10.77 26.63 6.56
C PHE A 263 11.59 27.34 7.62
N ARG A 264 11.97 26.64 8.69
CA ARG A 264 12.79 27.25 9.75
C ARG A 264 14.20 27.58 9.27
N VAL A 265 14.82 26.69 8.51
CA VAL A 265 16.11 26.96 7.86
C VAL A 265 16.01 28.18 6.93
N ARG A 266 14.93 28.24 6.12
CA ARG A 266 14.70 29.38 5.22
C ARG A 266 14.52 30.70 5.97
N GLU A 267 13.83 30.68 7.08
CA GLU A 267 13.66 31.85 7.96
C GLU A 267 15.01 32.33 8.50
N ASN A 268 15.82 31.41 9.04
CA ASN A 268 17.16 31.71 9.58
C ASN A 268 18.10 32.25 8.49
N LEU A 269 18.07 31.69 7.28
CA LEU A 269 18.84 32.20 6.13
C LEU A 269 18.41 33.61 5.70
N ARG A 270 17.12 33.94 5.78
CA ARG A 270 16.59 35.28 5.53
C ARG A 270 16.99 36.29 6.61
N ALA A 271 17.16 35.80 7.85
CA ALA A 271 17.68 36.59 8.96
C ALA A 271 19.21 36.86 8.85
N GLY A 272 19.87 36.31 7.80
CA GLY A 272 21.29 36.54 7.54
C GLY A 272 22.25 35.53 8.16
N GLN A 273 21.75 34.47 8.80
CA GLN A 273 22.61 33.43 9.34
C GLN A 273 23.38 32.68 8.24
N ASP A 274 24.57 32.18 8.56
CA ASP A 274 25.28 31.25 7.68
C ASP A 274 24.51 29.94 7.53
N ASN A 275 24.72 29.24 6.42
CA ASN A 275 23.97 28.05 6.06
C ASN A 275 24.03 26.97 7.15
N LYS A 276 25.23 26.69 7.67
CA LYS A 276 25.43 25.66 8.68
C LYS A 276 24.78 26.03 10.01
N GLU A 277 24.93 27.30 10.41
CA GLU A 277 24.32 27.82 11.64
C GLU A 277 22.79 27.88 11.53
N ALA A 278 22.27 28.25 10.37
CA ALA A 278 20.84 28.27 10.10
C ALA A 278 20.20 26.88 10.27
N VAL A 279 20.86 25.80 9.82
CA VAL A 279 20.38 24.42 9.98
C VAL A 279 20.45 23.99 11.45
N VAL A 280 21.56 24.22 12.15
CA VAL A 280 21.70 23.86 13.59
C VAL A 280 20.65 24.60 14.41
N SER A 281 20.52 25.91 14.22
CA SER A 281 19.52 26.73 14.92
C SER A 281 18.08 26.30 14.61
N ALA A 282 17.80 25.91 13.36
CA ALA A 282 16.50 25.38 13.00
C ALA A 282 16.20 24.07 13.73
N LEU A 283 17.13 23.10 13.70
CA LEU A 283 16.94 21.82 14.36
C LEU A 283 16.80 21.95 15.88
N THR A 284 17.56 22.86 16.51
CA THR A 284 17.43 23.13 17.94
C THR A 284 16.01 23.57 18.30
N LYS A 285 15.36 24.38 17.44
CA LYS A 285 14.01 24.94 17.71
C LYS A 285 12.85 24.00 17.35
N VAL A 286 13.00 23.17 16.31
CA VAL A 286 11.91 22.29 15.86
C VAL A 286 12.12 20.81 16.19
N GLY A 287 13.33 20.41 16.56
CA GLY A 287 13.69 19.02 16.82
C GLY A 287 12.89 18.43 17.97
N GLU A 288 12.66 19.20 19.02
CA GLU A 288 11.82 18.79 20.14
C GLU A 288 10.38 18.49 19.69
N SER A 289 9.78 19.40 18.96
CA SER A 289 8.40 19.24 18.47
C SER A 289 8.26 18.02 17.52
N ILE A 290 9.24 17.83 16.63
CA ILE A 290 9.27 16.66 15.72
C ILE A 290 9.39 15.36 16.52
N THR A 291 10.26 15.33 17.53
CA THR A 291 10.51 14.13 18.35
C THR A 291 9.29 13.77 19.18
N PHE A 292 8.70 14.72 19.89
CA PHE A 292 7.50 14.45 20.68
C PHE A 292 6.30 14.05 19.82
N SER A 293 6.13 14.69 18.66
CA SER A 293 5.11 14.28 17.68
C SER A 293 5.31 12.84 17.23
N ALA A 294 6.52 12.48 16.82
CA ALA A 294 6.84 11.11 16.40
C ALA A 294 6.64 10.09 17.52
N LEU A 295 7.12 10.39 18.74
CA LEU A 295 6.97 9.50 19.88
C LEU A 295 5.49 9.31 20.28
N THR A 296 4.68 10.34 20.16
CA THR A 296 3.23 10.25 20.41
C THR A 296 2.58 9.32 19.38
N VAL A 297 2.94 9.44 18.10
CA VAL A 297 2.45 8.55 17.04
C VAL A 297 2.94 7.12 17.28
N VAL A 298 4.21 6.91 17.62
CA VAL A 298 4.76 5.58 17.96
C VAL A 298 4.01 4.97 19.14
N ALA A 299 3.78 5.73 20.21
CA ALA A 299 3.02 5.25 21.37
C ALA A 299 1.58 4.87 21.00
N ALA A 300 0.92 5.69 20.18
CA ALA A 300 -0.43 5.39 19.68
C ALA A 300 -0.45 4.13 18.81
N LEU A 301 0.54 3.94 17.93
CA LEU A 301 0.68 2.75 17.09
C LEU A 301 0.96 1.49 17.93
N LEU A 302 1.84 1.59 18.93
CA LEU A 302 2.12 0.49 19.83
C LEU A 302 0.90 0.12 20.71
N SER A 303 0.00 1.05 21.00
CA SER A 303 -1.24 0.73 21.71
C SER A 303 -2.16 -0.21 20.91
N LEU A 304 -2.01 -0.29 19.58
CA LEU A 304 -2.73 -1.26 18.74
C LEU A 304 -2.38 -2.72 19.07
N LEU A 305 -1.25 -2.98 19.71
CA LEU A 305 -0.88 -4.34 20.17
C LEU A 305 -1.90 -4.91 21.16
N PHE A 306 -2.63 -4.07 21.87
CA PHE A 306 -3.68 -4.45 22.80
C PHE A 306 -5.06 -4.58 22.15
N ALA A 307 -5.16 -4.37 20.82
CA ALA A 307 -6.42 -4.50 20.12
C ALA A 307 -6.90 -5.96 20.08
N THR A 308 -8.16 -6.18 20.40
CA THR A 308 -8.79 -7.51 20.38
C THR A 308 -8.83 -8.09 18.97
N PHE A 309 -8.97 -7.27 17.96
CA PHE A 309 -9.01 -7.70 16.56
C PHE A 309 -7.58 -7.76 15.98
N GLN A 310 -7.12 -8.97 15.68
CA GLN A 310 -5.72 -9.25 15.35
C GLN A 310 -5.18 -8.45 14.15
N ILE A 311 -6.02 -8.08 13.19
CA ILE A 311 -5.59 -7.26 12.05
C ILE A 311 -5.04 -5.90 12.51
N TYR A 312 -5.63 -5.28 13.53
CA TYR A 312 -5.14 -4.01 14.07
C TYR A 312 -3.85 -4.19 14.86
N SER A 313 -3.72 -5.28 15.65
CA SER A 313 -2.49 -5.54 16.41
C SER A 313 -1.28 -5.75 15.50
N THR A 314 -1.48 -6.30 14.29
CA THR A 314 -0.39 -6.48 13.30
C THR A 314 0.09 -5.17 12.65
N LEU A 315 -0.67 -4.07 12.80
CA LEU A 315 -0.25 -2.75 12.29
C LEU A 315 0.76 -2.07 13.22
N GLY A 316 0.67 -2.29 14.53
CA GLY A 316 1.39 -1.51 15.54
C GLY A 316 2.89 -1.47 15.32
N ILE A 317 3.54 -2.63 15.30
CA ILE A 317 5.01 -2.74 15.19
C ILE A 317 5.53 -2.25 13.85
N PRO A 318 5.01 -2.69 12.68
CA PRO A 318 5.52 -2.24 11.39
C PRO A 318 5.47 -0.71 11.22
N LEU A 319 4.34 -0.09 11.61
CA LEU A 319 4.18 1.35 11.47
C LEU A 319 5.06 2.12 12.48
N ALA A 320 5.20 1.63 13.71
CA ALA A 320 6.06 2.22 14.72
C ALA A 320 7.55 2.21 14.28
N ILE A 321 8.02 1.10 13.68
CA ILE A 321 9.36 1.00 13.10
C ILE A 321 9.52 2.04 11.98
N GLY A 322 8.55 2.13 11.06
CA GLY A 322 8.56 3.11 9.98
C GLY A 322 8.74 4.55 10.48
N ILE A 323 7.93 4.96 11.46
CA ILE A 323 8.02 6.29 12.07
C ILE A 323 9.32 6.48 12.85
N GLY A 324 9.81 5.47 13.57
CA GLY A 324 11.08 5.53 14.28
C GLY A 324 12.27 5.77 13.34
N VAL A 325 12.34 5.03 12.23
CA VAL A 325 13.37 5.22 11.20
C VAL A 325 13.23 6.59 10.55
N MET A 326 12.00 7.04 10.27
CA MET A 326 11.75 8.37 9.71
C MET A 326 12.15 9.50 10.67
N LEU A 327 11.92 9.34 11.97
CA LEU A 327 12.40 10.29 12.99
C LEU A 327 13.92 10.41 12.95
N LEU A 328 14.65 9.29 12.93
CA LEU A 328 16.11 9.28 12.82
C LEU A 328 16.58 9.98 11.54
N ALA A 329 15.93 9.71 10.40
CA ALA A 329 16.24 10.37 9.14
C ALA A 329 15.95 11.88 9.20
N GLY A 330 14.84 12.28 9.81
CA GLY A 330 14.45 13.67 9.99
C GLY A 330 15.42 14.47 10.88
N LEU A 331 16.01 13.82 11.88
CA LEU A 331 16.95 14.46 12.79
C LEU A 331 18.41 14.43 12.31
N THR A 332 18.75 13.54 11.36
CA THR A 332 20.16 13.35 10.94
C THR A 332 20.34 13.59 9.44
N LEU A 333 19.69 12.83 8.59
CA LEU A 333 19.85 12.90 7.14
C LEU A 333 19.32 14.21 6.56
N LEU A 334 18.13 14.62 6.96
CA LEU A 334 17.50 15.84 6.46
C LEU A 334 18.33 17.09 6.78
N PRO A 335 18.84 17.33 8.02
CA PRO A 335 19.74 18.43 8.30
C PRO A 335 21.05 18.34 7.51
N ALA A 336 21.59 17.14 7.31
CA ALA A 336 22.81 16.94 6.52
C ALA A 336 22.59 17.37 5.06
N LEU A 337 21.48 16.97 4.43
CA LEU A 337 21.12 17.38 3.08
C LEU A 337 20.91 18.91 2.98
N LEU A 338 20.20 19.51 3.93
CA LEU A 338 20.02 20.95 3.98
C LEU A 338 21.34 21.71 4.17
N ALA A 339 22.30 21.14 4.93
CA ALA A 339 23.61 21.72 5.08
C ALA A 339 24.51 21.60 3.82
N ILE A 340 24.26 20.58 2.97
CA ILE A 340 24.96 20.38 1.70
C ILE A 340 24.40 21.34 0.65
N PHE A 341 23.10 21.32 0.44
CA PHE A 341 22.44 22.11 -0.61
C PHE A 341 22.30 23.59 -0.25
N GLY A 342 22.18 23.90 1.04
CA GLY A 342 22.16 25.26 1.53
C GLY A 342 21.12 26.16 0.85
N ARG A 343 21.59 27.33 0.37
CA ARG A 343 20.75 28.28 -0.35
C ARG A 343 20.23 27.74 -1.68
N ALA A 344 20.94 26.80 -2.31
CA ALA A 344 20.50 26.15 -3.55
C ALA A 344 19.21 25.36 -3.38
N ALA A 345 18.93 24.82 -2.18
CA ALA A 345 17.67 24.13 -1.88
C ALA A 345 16.43 24.98 -2.20
N PHE A 346 16.58 26.30 -2.15
CA PHE A 346 15.47 27.26 -2.35
C PHE A 346 15.43 27.89 -3.74
N TRP A 347 16.23 27.41 -4.68
CA TRP A 347 16.16 27.88 -6.07
C TRP A 347 14.79 27.53 -6.70
N PRO A 348 14.16 28.41 -7.50
CA PRO A 348 14.62 29.70 -8.05
C PRO A 348 14.32 30.90 -7.15
N THR A 349 13.77 30.73 -5.94
CA THR A 349 13.40 31.85 -5.09
C THR A 349 14.66 32.51 -4.50
N LYS A 350 14.92 33.76 -4.86
CA LYS A 350 16.00 34.56 -4.26
C LYS A 350 15.65 34.86 -2.79
N ASN A 351 16.44 34.33 -1.84
CA ASN A 351 16.35 34.69 -0.43
C ASN A 351 16.93 36.10 -0.22
N ARG A 352 16.09 37.15 -0.43
CA ARG A 352 16.48 38.53 -0.10
C ARG A 352 16.30 38.75 1.40
N ALA A 353 17.37 39.15 2.05
CA ALA A 353 17.30 39.63 3.45
C ALA A 353 16.34 40.82 3.51
N GLY A 354 15.43 40.87 4.49
CA GLY A 354 14.53 41.99 4.73
C GLY A 354 13.23 42.03 3.92
N GLY A 355 12.90 40.99 3.16
CA GLY A 355 11.62 40.89 2.43
C GLY A 355 10.42 40.76 3.40
N LYS A 356 9.42 41.68 3.30
CA LYS A 356 8.17 41.63 4.08
C LYS A 356 7.48 40.29 3.92
N THR A 357 7.14 39.63 5.04
CA THR A 357 6.52 38.31 5.12
C THR A 357 5.02 38.27 4.78
N THR A 358 4.47 39.32 4.16
CA THR A 358 3.05 39.39 3.77
C THR A 358 2.79 38.65 2.46
N GLY A 359 3.04 37.34 2.47
CA GLY A 359 2.62 36.44 1.38
C GLY A 359 1.11 36.18 1.43
N VAL A 360 0.63 35.33 0.49
CA VAL A 360 -0.78 34.92 0.43
C VAL A 360 -1.28 34.41 1.78
N TRP A 361 -0.48 33.61 2.47
CA TRP A 361 -0.79 33.08 3.81
C TRP A 361 -0.93 34.18 4.88
N GLY A 362 -0.06 35.18 4.88
CA GLY A 362 -0.18 36.30 5.83
C GLY A 362 -1.44 37.15 5.58
N ARG A 363 -1.81 37.35 4.31
CA ARG A 363 -3.08 38.02 3.98
C ARG A 363 -4.30 37.20 4.36
N MET A 364 -4.24 35.88 4.18
CA MET A 364 -5.32 34.96 4.55
C MET A 364 -5.48 34.89 6.05
N SER A 365 -4.39 34.73 6.81
CA SER A 365 -4.38 34.76 8.27
C SER A 365 -4.93 36.07 8.82
N ALA A 366 -4.48 37.22 8.29
CA ALA A 366 -5.01 38.53 8.70
C ALA A 366 -6.52 38.68 8.40
N ARG A 367 -7.03 38.07 7.32
CA ARG A 367 -8.46 38.09 6.98
C ARG A 367 -9.27 37.21 7.93
N ILE A 368 -8.75 36.02 8.28
CA ILE A 368 -9.37 35.11 9.26
C ILE A 368 -9.45 35.78 10.62
N VAL A 369 -8.34 36.37 11.10
CA VAL A 369 -8.30 37.07 12.39
C VAL A 369 -9.23 38.29 12.41
N ARG A 370 -9.41 39.00 11.31
CA ARG A 370 -10.33 40.14 11.23
C ARG A 370 -11.80 39.76 11.20
N ARG A 371 -12.13 38.54 10.72
CA ARG A 371 -13.54 38.07 10.64
C ARG A 371 -13.65 36.62 11.11
N PRO A 372 -13.41 36.36 12.41
CA PRO A 372 -13.34 34.99 12.93
C PRO A 372 -14.69 34.26 12.84
N ALA A 373 -15.80 34.96 13.05
CA ALA A 373 -17.14 34.37 12.95
C ALA A 373 -17.42 33.88 11.50
N LEU A 374 -17.07 34.66 10.49
CA LEU A 374 -17.24 34.26 9.09
C LEU A 374 -16.39 33.04 8.74
N ALA A 375 -15.14 32.99 9.20
CA ALA A 375 -14.25 31.86 8.97
C ALA A 375 -14.80 30.59 9.66
N LEU A 376 -15.30 30.70 10.88
CA LEU A 376 -15.95 29.61 11.61
C LEU A 376 -17.21 29.12 10.88
N THR A 377 -18.09 30.04 10.45
CA THR A 377 -19.32 29.69 9.72
C THR A 377 -19.01 28.95 8.41
N ILE A 378 -18.04 29.42 7.62
CA ILE A 378 -17.59 28.73 6.40
C ILE A 378 -17.07 27.32 6.74
N GLY A 379 -16.26 27.19 7.78
CA GLY A 379 -15.76 25.89 8.25
C GLY A 379 -16.91 24.94 8.63
N VAL A 380 -17.83 25.39 9.45
CA VAL A 380 -18.99 24.59 9.90
C VAL A 380 -19.87 24.18 8.70
N VAL A 381 -20.14 25.09 7.76
CA VAL A 381 -20.95 24.78 6.56
C VAL A 381 -20.24 23.76 5.69
N VAL A 382 -18.94 23.92 5.41
CA VAL A 382 -18.17 23.00 4.56
C VAL A 382 -18.10 21.61 5.22
N PHE A 383 -17.69 21.54 6.49
CA PHE A 383 -17.60 20.25 7.19
C PHE A 383 -18.99 19.64 7.44
N GLY A 384 -20.02 20.45 7.68
CA GLY A 384 -21.39 19.95 7.77
C GLY A 384 -21.88 19.35 6.46
N ALA A 385 -21.63 20.01 5.32
CA ALA A 385 -21.97 19.47 4.00
C ALA A 385 -21.20 18.18 3.69
N LEU A 386 -19.90 18.12 4.01
CA LEU A 386 -19.10 16.90 3.86
C LEU A 386 -19.61 15.76 4.74
N SER A 387 -19.98 16.06 5.99
CA SER A 387 -20.57 15.07 6.91
C SER A 387 -21.93 14.57 6.41
N ALA A 388 -22.76 15.45 5.83
CA ALA A 388 -24.03 15.05 5.23
C ALA A 388 -23.79 14.15 4.01
N ALA A 389 -22.75 14.37 3.21
CA ALA A 389 -22.41 13.51 2.08
C ALA A 389 -22.03 12.08 2.52
N VAL A 390 -21.52 11.88 3.75
CA VAL A 390 -21.22 10.55 4.29
C VAL A 390 -22.47 9.71 4.47
N THR A 391 -23.63 10.32 4.72
CA THR A 391 -24.90 9.57 4.84
C THR A 391 -25.33 8.87 3.55
N ALA A 392 -24.87 9.37 2.41
CA ALA A 392 -25.10 8.74 1.11
C ALA A 392 -24.07 7.65 0.77
N TYR A 393 -23.00 7.51 1.59
CA TYR A 393 -21.98 6.50 1.38
C TYR A 393 -22.46 5.12 1.83
N GLN A 394 -22.59 4.21 0.87
CA GLN A 394 -22.84 2.80 1.15
C GLN A 394 -21.50 2.07 1.23
N SER A 395 -21.12 1.64 2.41
CA SER A 395 -19.94 0.80 2.56
C SER A 395 -20.24 -0.58 1.99
N GLY A 396 -19.47 -1.05 1.02
CA GLY A 396 -19.55 -2.42 0.50
C GLY A 396 -19.23 -3.50 1.56
N GLY A 397 -18.89 -3.12 2.79
CA GLY A 397 -18.49 -4.01 3.88
C GLY A 397 -17.22 -4.83 3.57
N PHE A 398 -16.65 -5.47 4.57
CA PHE A 398 -15.61 -6.48 4.39
C PHE A 398 -16.14 -7.79 3.76
N GLY A 399 -17.47 -7.93 3.61
CA GLY A 399 -18.19 -9.04 3.01
C GLY A 399 -18.89 -8.67 1.70
N GLY A 400 -18.47 -7.58 1.04
CA GLY A 400 -18.93 -7.28 -0.31
C GLY A 400 -18.81 -8.54 -1.16
N SER A 401 -19.91 -8.98 -1.78
CA SER A 401 -19.90 -10.10 -2.71
C SER A 401 -18.69 -9.93 -3.61
N LEU A 402 -17.83 -10.93 -3.67
CA LEU A 402 -16.70 -10.95 -4.58
C LEU A 402 -17.27 -11.02 -5.99
N THR A 403 -17.72 -9.87 -6.47
CA THR A 403 -18.12 -9.71 -7.85
C THR A 403 -16.86 -9.70 -8.69
N ALA A 404 -16.84 -10.57 -9.67
CA ALA A 404 -15.75 -10.59 -10.64
C ALA A 404 -15.66 -9.22 -11.32
N PRO A 405 -14.45 -8.64 -11.43
CA PRO A 405 -14.29 -7.33 -12.06
C PRO A 405 -14.75 -7.38 -13.52
N SER A 406 -15.52 -6.39 -13.95
CA SER A 406 -16.03 -6.30 -15.32
C SER A 406 -14.89 -6.35 -16.36
N GLY A 407 -15.09 -7.09 -17.43
CA GLY A 407 -14.10 -7.26 -18.51
C GLY A 407 -12.99 -8.26 -18.22
N THR A 408 -13.06 -9.01 -17.12
CA THR A 408 -12.10 -10.08 -16.81
C THR A 408 -12.60 -11.46 -17.21
N ASP A 409 -11.66 -12.40 -17.33
CA ASP A 409 -11.95 -13.81 -17.60
C ASP A 409 -12.84 -14.43 -16.52
N SER A 410 -12.57 -14.10 -15.24
CA SER A 410 -13.42 -14.58 -14.14
C SER A 410 -14.84 -14.00 -14.15
N ALA A 411 -15.05 -12.79 -14.68
CA ALA A 411 -16.37 -12.22 -14.86
C ALA A 411 -17.15 -12.97 -15.94
N ALA A 412 -16.52 -13.24 -17.09
CA ALA A 412 -17.10 -14.02 -18.16
C ALA A 412 -17.44 -15.44 -17.69
N GLY A 413 -16.50 -16.10 -16.99
CA GLY A 413 -16.74 -17.43 -16.43
C GLY A 413 -17.85 -17.47 -15.39
N THR A 414 -17.95 -16.46 -14.52
CA THR A 414 -19.03 -16.37 -13.52
C THR A 414 -20.38 -16.10 -14.16
N ALA A 415 -20.43 -15.30 -15.21
CA ALA A 415 -21.67 -15.05 -15.96
C ALA A 415 -22.21 -16.31 -16.65
N LEU A 416 -21.33 -17.24 -17.03
CA LEU A 416 -21.72 -18.53 -17.62
C LEU A 416 -22.14 -19.58 -16.57
N LEU A 417 -21.85 -19.35 -15.28
CA LEU A 417 -22.26 -20.21 -14.16
C LEU A 417 -23.66 -19.88 -13.62
N ASN A 418 -24.10 -18.62 -13.78
CA ASN A 418 -25.39 -18.12 -13.30
C ASN A 418 -26.46 -18.20 -14.38
#